data_11e2bbb1425f58b2e147938462250b20
#
_entry.id   11e2bbb1425f58b2e147938462250b20
#
_cell.length_a   1.000
_cell.length_b   1.000
_cell.length_c   1.000
_cell.angle_alpha   90.00
_cell.angle_beta   90.00
_cell.angle_gamma   90.00
#
_symmetry.space_group_name_H-M   'P 1'
#
loop_
_entity.id
_entity.type
_entity.pdbx_description
1 polymer ?
#
loop_
_entity_poly.entity_id
_entity_poly.type
_entity_poly.pdbx_seq_one_letter_code
_entity_poly.pdbx_strand_id
1 'polypeptide(L)'
;MSGKKYTVEEANLFIEKNKHLVNTQYKPEEHFTAEIGWINDPNGFVCFRGEYHLFYQFYPYDSAWGPMHWGHAKSKDLIHWEHLPVALAPDHDYDRNGCFSGSAIVKDDRLWIMYTGHIDEAGRIRQLQNIAYSDDGIHFTKISGNPVMTGADLPEELIVSEFRDPKLFEKDGRYYSVVASKHKDNVGCVVLLGSDNLVDWKFESIFLKGKEHQGFMWECPDYFELDGKGCLIVSPMRYKRDGDSFHNINSSVFLTGRVDWEEKKFIPETVEEIDHGQDFYAPQTLVDDKGRRIMIAWMQTWGRTIHSHVQQHKWAGAMTLPRILHLKDAKLIQTPIHHGQYQIQIEGDCQYRIGNETDYLEFGYDSTAQQVYIDRSTLAQKIVGEEEQDTSRRYVTIEA
;
A
#
# COMPACT_ATOMS: atom_id res chain seq x y z
N MET A 1 19.16 -23.09 -13.26
CA MET A 1 17.94 -23.34 -14.02
C MET A 1 17.36 -21.97 -14.33
N SER A 2 17.15 -21.61 -15.61
CA SER A 2 16.48 -20.36 -15.95
C SER A 2 15.04 -20.47 -15.45
N GLY A 3 14.68 -19.66 -14.45
CA GLY A 3 13.31 -19.58 -13.98
C GLY A 3 12.35 -19.21 -15.13
N LYS A 4 11.08 -19.55 -15.00
CA LYS A 4 10.04 -19.14 -15.95
C LYS A 4 10.07 -17.60 -16.01
N LYS A 5 10.28 -17.05 -17.20
CA LYS A 5 10.10 -15.62 -17.43
C LYS A 5 8.62 -15.36 -17.66
N TYR A 6 8.09 -14.34 -17.00
CA TYR A 6 6.72 -13.85 -17.21
C TYR A 6 6.81 -12.63 -18.11
N THR A 7 5.90 -12.50 -19.07
CA THR A 7 5.78 -11.29 -19.89
C THR A 7 4.41 -10.62 -19.71
N VAL A 8 4.34 -9.36 -20.08
CA VAL A 8 3.07 -8.59 -20.07
C VAL A 8 2.05 -9.25 -21.01
N GLU A 9 2.48 -9.71 -22.18
CA GLU A 9 1.62 -10.37 -23.17
C GLU A 9 1.05 -11.70 -22.64
N GLU A 10 1.89 -12.51 -21.99
CA GLU A 10 1.44 -13.78 -21.38
C GLU A 10 0.43 -13.53 -20.26
N ALA A 11 0.66 -12.51 -19.42
CA ALA A 11 -0.24 -12.14 -18.35
C ALA A 11 -1.60 -11.68 -18.89
N ASN A 12 -1.61 -10.77 -19.85
CA ASN A 12 -2.84 -10.28 -20.49
C ASN A 12 -3.61 -11.41 -21.18
N LEU A 13 -2.90 -12.29 -21.89
CA LEU A 13 -3.53 -13.44 -22.55
C LEU A 13 -4.13 -14.43 -21.54
N PHE A 14 -3.48 -14.63 -20.40
CA PHE A 14 -4.01 -15.47 -19.32
C PHE A 14 -5.30 -14.86 -18.72
N ILE A 15 -5.30 -13.55 -18.44
CA ILE A 15 -6.46 -12.83 -17.91
C ILE A 15 -7.65 -13.00 -18.87
N GLU A 16 -7.48 -12.66 -20.15
CA GLU A 16 -8.53 -12.76 -21.15
C GLU A 16 -9.13 -14.16 -21.27
N LYS A 17 -8.29 -15.19 -21.18
CA LYS A 17 -8.73 -16.59 -21.28
C LYS A 17 -9.43 -17.11 -20.02
N ASN A 18 -9.19 -16.52 -18.85
CA ASN A 18 -9.60 -17.13 -17.59
C ASN A 18 -10.53 -16.26 -16.71
N LYS A 19 -10.66 -14.95 -16.97
CA LYS A 19 -11.49 -14.05 -16.15
C LYS A 19 -12.96 -14.48 -16.05
N HIS A 20 -13.49 -15.16 -17.07
CA HIS A 20 -14.86 -15.70 -17.05
C HIS A 20 -15.08 -16.85 -16.03
N LEU A 21 -13.99 -17.42 -15.49
CA LEU A 21 -14.02 -18.49 -14.48
C LEU A 21 -14.10 -17.95 -13.04
N VAL A 22 -14.06 -16.63 -12.87
CA VAL A 22 -14.10 -15.99 -11.55
C VAL A 22 -15.49 -16.10 -10.95
N ASN A 23 -15.58 -16.63 -9.72
CA ASN A 23 -16.81 -16.59 -8.95
C ASN A 23 -16.93 -15.21 -8.26
N THR A 24 -17.96 -14.45 -8.65
CA THR A 24 -18.20 -13.09 -8.17
C THR A 24 -19.11 -13.00 -6.95
N GLN A 25 -19.54 -14.13 -6.38
CA GLN A 25 -20.54 -14.19 -5.30
C GLN A 25 -20.23 -13.25 -4.11
N TYR A 26 -18.95 -13.12 -3.74
CA TYR A 26 -18.50 -12.26 -2.62
C TYR A 26 -17.58 -11.13 -3.08
N LYS A 27 -17.55 -10.85 -4.38
CA LYS A 27 -16.75 -9.76 -4.92
C LYS A 27 -17.44 -8.43 -4.58
N PRO A 28 -16.76 -7.48 -3.92
CA PRO A 28 -17.37 -6.21 -3.56
C PRO A 28 -17.72 -5.40 -4.82
N GLU A 29 -18.88 -4.74 -4.82
CA GLU A 29 -19.34 -3.95 -5.96
C GLU A 29 -18.73 -2.53 -5.99
N GLU A 30 -18.52 -1.93 -4.82
CA GLU A 30 -18.03 -0.53 -4.71
C GLU A 30 -16.51 -0.43 -4.53
N HIS A 31 -15.84 -1.53 -4.23
CA HIS A 31 -14.40 -1.56 -4.05
C HIS A 31 -13.69 -2.09 -5.29
N PHE A 32 -12.59 -1.47 -5.65
CA PHE A 32 -11.77 -1.96 -6.76
C PHE A 32 -11.22 -3.36 -6.45
N THR A 33 -11.36 -4.26 -7.41
CA THR A 33 -10.76 -5.61 -7.40
C THR A 33 -10.23 -5.92 -8.79
N ALA A 34 -9.19 -6.74 -8.93
CA ALA A 34 -8.76 -7.21 -10.25
C ALA A 34 -9.81 -8.13 -10.92
N GLU A 35 -9.73 -8.29 -12.22
CA GLU A 35 -10.60 -9.21 -12.98
C GLU A 35 -10.42 -10.66 -12.54
N ILE A 36 -9.19 -11.08 -12.18
CA ILE A 36 -8.79 -12.41 -11.71
C ILE A 36 -7.52 -12.30 -10.89
N GLY A 37 -7.18 -13.31 -10.10
CA GLY A 37 -5.90 -13.44 -9.43
C GLY A 37 -5.82 -12.72 -8.09
N TRP A 38 -4.61 -12.47 -7.63
CA TRP A 38 -4.26 -11.81 -6.37
C TRP A 38 -3.94 -10.35 -6.57
N ILE A 39 -4.42 -9.48 -5.65
CA ILE A 39 -3.93 -8.11 -5.50
C ILE A 39 -3.60 -7.79 -4.05
N ASN A 40 -2.60 -6.93 -3.84
CA ASN A 40 -2.30 -6.29 -2.55
C ASN A 40 -2.02 -4.80 -2.76
N ASP A 41 -0.88 -4.26 -2.42
CA ASP A 41 -0.58 -2.82 -2.35
C ASP A 41 -1.03 -2.03 -3.58
N PRO A 42 -1.69 -0.87 -3.41
CA PRO A 42 -1.80 0.11 -4.47
C PRO A 42 -0.40 0.64 -4.82
N ASN A 43 -0.14 0.82 -6.10
CA ASN A 43 1.10 1.31 -6.66
C ASN A 43 0.84 2.44 -7.63
N GLY A 44 1.81 3.30 -7.84
CA GLY A 44 1.77 4.27 -8.92
C GLY A 44 0.49 5.11 -8.99
N PHE A 45 -0.19 5.31 -7.84
CA PHE A 45 -1.43 6.07 -7.77
C PHE A 45 -1.17 7.52 -8.15
N VAL A 46 -1.68 7.96 -9.31
CA VAL A 46 -1.32 9.23 -9.93
C VAL A 46 -2.44 9.78 -10.82
N CYS A 47 -2.51 11.11 -10.96
CA CYS A 47 -3.33 11.75 -11.96
C CYS A 47 -2.48 12.01 -13.23
N PHE A 48 -2.93 11.51 -14.38
CA PHE A 48 -2.26 11.68 -15.66
C PHE A 48 -3.25 12.03 -16.75
N ARG A 49 -3.06 13.17 -17.41
CA ARG A 49 -3.93 13.69 -18.48
C ARG A 49 -5.42 13.73 -18.10
N GLY A 50 -5.72 14.11 -16.85
CA GLY A 50 -7.08 14.27 -16.35
C GLY A 50 -7.79 12.95 -16.00
N GLU A 51 -7.09 11.83 -15.98
CA GLU A 51 -7.58 10.54 -15.49
C GLU A 51 -6.75 10.08 -14.28
N TYR A 52 -7.39 9.39 -13.32
CA TYR A 52 -6.72 8.75 -12.21
C TYR A 52 -6.21 7.38 -12.65
N HIS A 53 -4.94 7.13 -12.47
CA HIS A 53 -4.33 5.83 -12.73
C HIS A 53 -4.02 5.14 -11.39
N LEU A 54 -4.43 3.91 -11.27
CA LEU A 54 -4.15 3.01 -10.16
C LEU A 54 -3.41 1.80 -10.70
N PHE A 55 -2.18 1.63 -10.27
CA PHE A 55 -1.47 0.38 -10.41
C PHE A 55 -1.57 -0.39 -9.10
N TYR A 56 -1.29 -1.67 -9.13
CA TYR A 56 -1.37 -2.50 -7.94
C TYR A 56 -0.49 -3.73 -8.06
N GLN A 57 0.01 -4.22 -6.95
CA GLN A 57 0.66 -5.52 -6.88
C GLN A 57 -0.31 -6.59 -7.35
N PHE A 58 0.11 -7.40 -8.33
CA PHE A 58 -0.78 -8.28 -9.06
C PHE A 58 -0.13 -9.61 -9.41
N TYR A 59 -0.82 -10.71 -9.11
CA TYR A 59 -0.47 -12.02 -9.63
C TYR A 59 -1.67 -12.62 -10.36
N PRO A 60 -1.68 -12.60 -11.72
CA PRO A 60 -2.86 -13.00 -12.49
C PRO A 60 -3.14 -14.50 -12.47
N TYR A 61 -2.12 -15.33 -12.21
CA TYR A 61 -2.19 -16.78 -12.43
C TYR A 61 -2.79 -17.57 -11.27
N ASP A 62 -2.87 -16.99 -10.09
CA ASP A 62 -3.50 -17.58 -8.91
C ASP A 62 -4.07 -16.48 -8.00
N SER A 63 -5.04 -16.85 -7.16
CA SER A 63 -5.57 -16.02 -6.06
C SER A 63 -4.74 -16.13 -4.77
N ALA A 64 -3.57 -16.73 -4.82
CA ALA A 64 -2.51 -16.67 -3.81
C ALA A 64 -1.38 -15.75 -4.30
N TRP A 65 -0.58 -15.24 -3.35
CA TRP A 65 0.60 -14.45 -3.65
C TRP A 65 1.62 -15.23 -4.51
N GLY A 66 2.25 -14.57 -5.47
CA GLY A 66 3.23 -15.17 -6.37
C GLY A 66 4.18 -14.12 -6.96
N PRO A 67 4.92 -14.42 -8.04
CA PRO A 67 5.79 -13.44 -8.69
C PRO A 67 4.99 -12.23 -9.19
N MET A 68 5.11 -11.12 -8.44
CA MET A 68 4.29 -9.93 -8.64
C MET A 68 4.53 -9.27 -9.99
N HIS A 69 3.42 -8.89 -10.61
CA HIS A 69 3.30 -7.97 -11.74
C HIS A 69 2.74 -6.64 -11.22
N TRP A 70 2.65 -5.65 -12.06
CA TRP A 70 1.82 -4.49 -11.82
C TRP A 70 0.57 -4.58 -12.70
N GLY A 71 -0.58 -4.80 -12.06
CA GLY A 71 -1.87 -4.58 -12.69
C GLY A 71 -2.12 -3.10 -12.86
N HIS A 72 -3.08 -2.72 -13.69
CA HIS A 72 -3.35 -1.34 -14.04
C HIS A 72 -4.83 -1.09 -14.28
N ALA A 73 -5.32 0.02 -13.76
CA ALA A 73 -6.66 0.52 -14.01
C ALA A 73 -6.67 2.04 -14.05
N LYS A 74 -7.68 2.62 -14.70
CA LYS A 74 -7.90 4.08 -14.71
C LYS A 74 -9.34 4.43 -14.39
N SER A 75 -9.55 5.67 -13.91
CA SER A 75 -10.86 6.20 -13.56
C SER A 75 -10.92 7.71 -13.80
N LYS A 76 -12.12 8.23 -14.07
CA LYS A 76 -12.39 9.69 -14.14
C LYS A 76 -12.96 10.23 -12.83
N ASP A 77 -13.47 9.36 -11.97
CA ASP A 77 -14.23 9.73 -10.78
C ASP A 77 -13.79 9.03 -9.49
N LEU A 78 -12.79 8.11 -9.58
CA LEU A 78 -12.30 7.27 -8.47
C LEU A 78 -13.31 6.22 -7.96
N ILE A 79 -14.44 6.05 -8.63
CA ILE A 79 -15.50 5.10 -8.31
C ILE A 79 -15.59 4.02 -9.38
N HIS A 80 -15.66 4.46 -10.64
CA HIS A 80 -15.76 3.56 -11.78
C HIS A 80 -14.40 3.38 -12.42
N TRP A 81 -13.91 2.15 -12.41
CA TRP A 81 -12.57 1.80 -12.88
C TRP A 81 -12.61 0.99 -14.17
N GLU A 82 -11.82 1.38 -15.12
CA GLU A 82 -11.55 0.65 -16.35
C GLU A 82 -10.24 -0.13 -16.18
N HIS A 83 -10.30 -1.47 -16.31
CA HIS A 83 -9.09 -2.30 -16.32
C HIS A 83 -8.31 -2.08 -17.60
N LEU A 84 -7.00 -1.93 -17.46
CA LEU A 84 -6.04 -1.75 -18.54
C LEU A 84 -5.10 -2.96 -18.63
N PRO A 85 -4.32 -3.11 -19.71
CA PRO A 85 -3.29 -4.12 -19.78
C PRO A 85 -2.33 -4.06 -18.60
N VAL A 86 -1.79 -5.21 -18.19
CA VAL A 86 -0.73 -5.31 -17.20
C VAL A 86 0.40 -4.35 -17.57
N ALA A 87 0.84 -3.52 -16.62
CA ALA A 87 1.85 -2.50 -16.87
C ALA A 87 3.28 -3.04 -16.81
N LEU A 88 3.59 -3.91 -15.83
CA LEU A 88 4.91 -4.50 -15.63
C LEU A 88 4.78 -6.00 -15.34
N ALA A 89 5.69 -6.78 -15.90
CA ALA A 89 5.89 -8.20 -15.61
C ALA A 89 7.34 -8.45 -15.18
N PRO A 90 7.64 -9.47 -14.37
CA PRO A 90 9.00 -9.80 -13.96
C PRO A 90 9.75 -10.56 -15.06
N ASP A 91 10.13 -9.83 -16.11
CA ASP A 91 10.70 -10.34 -17.36
C ASP A 91 12.21 -10.11 -17.49
N HIS A 92 12.84 -9.43 -16.52
CA HIS A 92 14.28 -9.16 -16.49
C HIS A 92 14.98 -9.85 -15.31
N ASP A 93 16.29 -9.99 -15.40
CA ASP A 93 17.09 -10.63 -14.34
C ASP A 93 17.06 -9.88 -13.03
N TYR A 94 16.86 -8.54 -13.06
CA TYR A 94 16.80 -7.68 -11.89
C TYR A 94 15.43 -7.67 -11.20
N ASP A 95 14.40 -8.27 -11.79
CA ASP A 95 13.05 -8.38 -11.20
C ASP A 95 12.42 -9.77 -11.36
N ARG A 96 13.19 -10.78 -11.68
CA ARG A 96 12.73 -12.12 -12.10
C ARG A 96 11.83 -12.86 -11.10
N ASN A 97 11.82 -12.47 -9.82
CA ASN A 97 10.95 -13.03 -8.80
C ASN A 97 9.80 -12.08 -8.41
N GLY A 98 9.73 -10.89 -9.02
CA GLY A 98 8.61 -9.97 -8.86
C GLY A 98 8.97 -8.52 -9.14
N CYS A 99 8.03 -7.79 -9.74
CA CYS A 99 7.98 -6.33 -9.75
C CYS A 99 7.24 -5.91 -8.47
N PHE A 100 7.99 -5.64 -7.38
CA PHE A 100 7.43 -5.22 -6.11
C PHE A 100 6.96 -3.78 -6.15
N SER A 101 6.39 -3.33 -5.02
CA SER A 101 5.73 -2.02 -4.90
C SER A 101 6.62 -0.84 -5.27
N GLY A 102 5.99 0.24 -5.61
CA GLY A 102 6.59 1.50 -6.01
C GLY A 102 5.55 2.55 -6.37
N SER A 103 5.96 3.61 -7.02
CA SER A 103 5.11 4.76 -7.29
C SER A 103 5.32 5.34 -8.68
N ALA A 104 4.49 6.32 -9.04
CA ALA A 104 4.58 7.04 -10.30
C ALA A 104 4.64 8.55 -10.08
N ILE A 105 5.23 9.24 -11.06
CA ILE A 105 5.25 10.70 -11.16
C ILE A 105 5.12 11.12 -12.64
N VAL A 106 4.51 12.28 -12.88
CA VAL A 106 4.42 12.86 -14.23
C VAL A 106 5.54 13.86 -14.42
N LYS A 107 6.30 13.71 -15.51
CA LYS A 107 7.31 14.67 -15.94
C LYS A 107 7.31 14.77 -17.48
N ASP A 108 7.27 15.99 -17.98
CA ASP A 108 7.33 16.29 -19.44
C ASP A 108 6.26 15.52 -20.24
N ASP A 109 5.00 15.53 -19.76
CA ASP A 109 3.84 14.80 -20.30
C ASP A 109 4.07 13.29 -20.47
N ARG A 110 4.99 12.73 -19.70
CA ARG A 110 5.33 11.31 -19.61
C ARG A 110 5.09 10.79 -18.22
N LEU A 111 4.58 9.58 -18.10
CA LEU A 111 4.39 8.87 -16.83
C LEU A 111 5.62 8.04 -16.50
N TRP A 112 6.28 8.35 -15.39
CA TRP A 112 7.46 7.65 -14.89
C TRP A 112 7.08 6.79 -13.69
N ILE A 113 7.61 5.59 -13.64
CA ILE A 113 7.45 4.63 -12.53
C ILE A 113 8.82 4.34 -11.93
N MET A 114 8.91 4.37 -10.60
CA MET A 114 9.99 3.74 -9.85
C MET A 114 9.42 2.57 -9.07
N TYR A 115 10.00 1.36 -9.21
CA TYR A 115 9.53 0.15 -8.58
C TYR A 115 10.69 -0.71 -8.09
N THR A 116 10.40 -1.63 -7.18
CA THR A 116 11.40 -2.55 -6.65
C THR A 116 11.41 -3.86 -7.44
N GLY A 117 12.54 -4.18 -8.05
CA GLY A 117 12.81 -5.52 -8.58
C GLY A 117 13.21 -6.46 -7.46
N HIS A 118 12.52 -7.57 -7.33
CA HIS A 118 12.78 -8.60 -6.33
C HIS A 118 13.47 -9.80 -6.93
N ILE A 119 14.54 -10.25 -6.25
CA ILE A 119 15.31 -11.44 -6.61
C ILE A 119 15.46 -12.28 -5.34
N ASP A 120 15.07 -13.55 -5.43
CA ASP A 120 15.37 -14.58 -4.45
C ASP A 120 16.18 -15.72 -5.10
N GLU A 121 17.42 -15.83 -4.71
CA GLU A 121 18.34 -16.90 -5.12
C GLU A 121 18.58 -17.85 -3.93
N ALA A 122 17.64 -18.76 -3.70
CA ALA A 122 17.72 -19.74 -2.62
C ALA A 122 17.92 -19.07 -1.23
N GLY A 123 17.14 -18.03 -0.94
CA GLY A 123 17.17 -17.27 0.32
C GLY A 123 18.15 -16.10 0.31
N ARG A 124 18.93 -15.89 -0.77
CA ARG A 124 19.68 -14.66 -0.94
C ARG A 124 18.80 -13.62 -1.63
N ILE A 125 18.13 -12.83 -0.81
CA ILE A 125 17.23 -11.77 -1.27
C ILE A 125 18.02 -10.53 -1.69
N ARG A 126 17.64 -9.97 -2.85
CA ARG A 126 18.07 -8.63 -3.32
C ARG A 126 16.85 -7.83 -3.75
N GLN A 127 16.81 -6.59 -3.34
CA GLN A 127 15.79 -5.63 -3.72
C GLN A 127 16.47 -4.43 -4.37
N LEU A 128 16.07 -4.14 -5.60
CA LEU A 128 16.76 -3.23 -6.52
C LEU A 128 15.75 -2.21 -7.04
N GLN A 129 16.11 -0.91 -7.04
CA GLN A 129 15.21 0.10 -7.57
C GLN A 129 15.36 0.21 -9.08
N ASN A 130 14.25 0.25 -9.78
CA ASN A 130 14.18 0.25 -11.24
C ASN A 130 13.24 1.34 -11.73
N ILE A 131 13.48 1.82 -12.94
CA ILE A 131 12.66 2.84 -13.61
C ILE A 131 12.00 2.25 -14.86
N ALA A 132 10.73 2.60 -15.04
CA ALA A 132 10.01 2.44 -16.29
C ALA A 132 9.28 3.74 -16.64
N TYR A 133 8.90 3.92 -17.90
CA TYR A 133 8.14 5.08 -18.34
C TYR A 133 7.12 4.70 -19.40
N SER A 134 6.13 5.58 -19.56
CA SER A 134 5.11 5.47 -20.60
C SER A 134 4.81 6.84 -21.21
N ASP A 135 4.73 6.91 -22.53
CA ASP A 135 4.32 8.11 -23.28
C ASP A 135 2.80 8.20 -23.44
N ASP A 136 2.10 7.08 -23.36
CA ASP A 136 0.64 7.00 -23.55
C ASP A 136 -0.14 6.71 -22.26
N GLY A 137 0.57 6.41 -21.14
CA GLY A 137 0.00 6.04 -19.87
C GLY A 137 -0.49 4.58 -19.81
N ILE A 138 -0.28 3.77 -20.86
CA ILE A 138 -0.78 2.39 -20.98
C ILE A 138 0.37 1.40 -21.14
N HIS A 139 1.28 1.68 -22.08
CA HIS A 139 2.40 0.80 -22.39
C HIS A 139 3.68 1.32 -21.74
N PHE A 140 4.33 0.46 -20.95
CA PHE A 140 5.51 0.83 -20.17
C PHE A 140 6.79 0.22 -20.73
N THR A 141 7.84 1.02 -20.76
CA THR A 141 9.19 0.61 -21.16
C THR A 141 10.13 0.72 -19.98
N LYS A 142 10.73 -0.39 -19.58
CA LYS A 142 11.82 -0.42 -18.61
C LYS A 142 13.10 0.17 -19.21
N ILE A 143 13.77 1.09 -18.50
CA ILE A 143 14.98 1.71 -19.04
C ILE A 143 16.15 0.70 -19.10
N SER A 144 17.04 0.89 -20.06
CA SER A 144 18.22 0.01 -20.24
C SER A 144 19.25 0.13 -19.12
N GLY A 145 19.20 1.23 -18.33
CA GLY A 145 20.10 1.47 -17.20
C GLY A 145 19.69 0.81 -15.89
N ASN A 146 18.61 0.02 -15.86
CA ASN A 146 18.18 -0.68 -14.64
C ASN A 146 19.16 -1.77 -14.21
N PRO A 147 19.34 -1.99 -12.89
CA PRO A 147 18.76 -1.22 -11.77
C PRO A 147 19.48 0.14 -11.58
N VAL A 148 18.70 1.16 -11.16
CA VAL A 148 19.23 2.52 -10.89
C VAL A 148 19.78 2.69 -9.48
N MET A 149 19.35 1.83 -8.54
CA MET A 149 19.88 1.78 -7.16
C MET A 149 19.85 0.33 -6.67
N THR A 150 20.85 -0.01 -5.88
CA THR A 150 21.05 -1.34 -5.29
C THR A 150 21.37 -1.26 -3.82
N GLY A 151 21.38 -2.37 -3.11
CA GLY A 151 21.84 -2.43 -1.73
C GLY A 151 23.32 -2.04 -1.52
N ALA A 152 24.14 -2.10 -2.58
CA ALA A 152 25.54 -1.68 -2.52
C ALA A 152 25.71 -0.15 -2.44
N ASP A 153 24.67 0.60 -2.79
CA ASP A 153 24.66 2.06 -2.76
C ASP A 153 24.21 2.60 -1.38
N LEU A 154 23.84 1.70 -0.48
CA LEU A 154 23.36 2.03 0.86
C LEU A 154 24.51 2.00 1.89
N PRO A 155 24.42 2.82 2.96
CA PRO A 155 25.38 2.78 4.05
C PRO A 155 25.32 1.46 4.84
N GLU A 156 26.45 1.12 5.51
CA GLU A 156 26.63 -0.16 6.20
C GLU A 156 25.59 -0.46 7.28
N GLU A 157 25.01 0.55 7.92
CA GLU A 157 24.00 0.39 8.95
C GLU A 157 22.66 -0.15 8.46
N LEU A 158 22.44 -0.23 7.14
CA LEU A 158 21.22 -0.73 6.55
C LEU A 158 21.34 -2.19 6.11
N ILE A 159 20.22 -2.90 6.10
CA ILE A 159 20.12 -4.28 5.64
C ILE A 159 19.82 -4.28 4.14
N VAL A 160 20.80 -4.66 3.34
CA VAL A 160 20.74 -4.57 1.86
C VAL A 160 19.64 -5.42 1.20
N SER A 161 19.12 -6.43 1.88
CA SER A 161 17.99 -7.25 1.40
C SER A 161 16.62 -6.64 1.71
N GLU A 162 16.57 -5.54 2.45
CA GLU A 162 15.38 -4.84 2.90
C GLU A 162 15.41 -3.40 2.38
N PHE A 163 15.12 -3.23 1.09
CA PHE A 163 15.20 -1.94 0.39
C PHE A 163 14.16 -1.88 -0.72
N ARG A 164 12.91 -1.45 -0.38
CA ARG A 164 11.74 -1.56 -1.27
C ARG A 164 10.75 -0.43 -1.15
N ASP A 165 9.78 -0.42 -2.05
CA ASP A 165 8.59 0.42 -2.06
C ASP A 165 8.90 1.92 -2.21
N PRO A 166 9.56 2.33 -3.31
CA PRO A 166 9.92 3.73 -3.52
C PRO A 166 8.70 4.60 -3.80
N LYS A 167 8.62 5.76 -3.12
CA LYS A 167 7.65 6.82 -3.40
C LYS A 167 8.33 8.06 -3.91
N LEU A 168 8.03 8.41 -5.16
CA LEU A 168 8.55 9.57 -5.85
C LEU A 168 7.81 10.85 -5.45
N PHE A 169 8.55 11.94 -5.32
CA PHE A 169 8.01 13.30 -5.20
C PHE A 169 9.00 14.32 -5.76
N GLU A 170 8.51 15.51 -6.10
CA GLU A 170 9.32 16.63 -6.55
C GLU A 170 9.33 17.71 -5.47
N LYS A 171 10.51 18.34 -5.29
CA LYS A 171 10.66 19.52 -4.47
C LYS A 171 11.75 20.42 -5.03
N ASP A 172 11.38 21.71 -5.21
CA ASP A 172 12.29 22.77 -5.67
C ASP A 172 13.02 22.41 -6.99
N GLY A 173 12.30 21.74 -7.91
CA GLY A 173 12.82 21.34 -9.23
C GLY A 173 13.74 20.12 -9.21
N ARG A 174 13.85 19.42 -8.08
CA ARG A 174 14.61 18.19 -7.93
C ARG A 174 13.68 17.05 -7.54
N TYR A 175 13.99 15.84 -7.99
CA TYR A 175 13.22 14.63 -7.69
C TYR A 175 13.82 13.90 -6.50
N TYR A 176 12.95 13.39 -5.67
CA TYR A 176 13.29 12.59 -4.51
C TYR A 176 12.46 11.30 -4.48
N SER A 177 12.97 10.31 -3.78
CA SER A 177 12.23 9.11 -3.45
C SER A 177 12.45 8.74 -2.00
N VAL A 178 11.38 8.56 -1.22
CA VAL A 178 11.45 7.87 0.06
C VAL A 178 11.31 6.38 -0.20
N VAL A 179 12.18 5.56 0.40
CA VAL A 179 12.22 4.12 0.20
C VAL A 179 12.25 3.42 1.54
N ALA A 180 11.45 2.38 1.72
CA ALA A 180 11.44 1.58 2.92
C ALA A 180 12.75 0.78 3.06
N SER A 181 13.25 0.70 4.28
CA SER A 181 14.47 -0.04 4.59
C SER A 181 14.45 -0.55 6.03
N LYS A 182 15.46 -1.32 6.38
CA LYS A 182 15.67 -1.86 7.72
C LYS A 182 17.06 -1.53 8.23
N HIS A 183 17.12 -1.02 9.47
CA HIS A 183 18.37 -0.75 10.14
C HIS A 183 18.90 -2.00 10.88
N LYS A 184 20.24 -2.11 11.03
CA LYS A 184 20.87 -3.22 11.78
C LYS A 184 20.43 -3.34 13.23
N ASP A 185 19.91 -2.26 13.85
CA ASP A 185 19.27 -2.30 15.18
C ASP A 185 17.94 -3.05 15.21
N ASN A 186 17.57 -3.71 14.11
CA ASN A 186 16.30 -4.44 13.94
C ASN A 186 15.07 -3.54 14.07
N VAL A 187 15.12 -2.35 13.53
CA VAL A 187 14.00 -1.39 13.41
C VAL A 187 13.80 -1.00 11.96
N GLY A 188 12.54 -0.71 11.60
CA GLY A 188 12.22 -0.15 10.30
C GLY A 188 12.76 1.27 10.15
N CYS A 189 13.07 1.66 8.93
CA CYS A 189 13.47 3.03 8.61
C CYS A 189 13.04 3.40 7.19
N VAL A 190 13.09 4.69 6.89
CA VAL A 190 12.90 5.25 5.56
C VAL A 190 14.18 5.93 5.15
N VAL A 191 14.65 5.66 3.94
CA VAL A 191 15.78 6.35 3.32
C VAL A 191 15.30 7.35 2.28
N LEU A 192 16.07 8.41 2.07
CA LEU A 192 15.85 9.41 1.03
C LEU A 192 16.86 9.22 -0.09
N LEU A 193 16.36 9.13 -1.31
CA LEU A 193 17.15 9.18 -2.54
C LEU A 193 16.89 10.50 -3.24
N GLY A 194 17.86 11.00 -4.02
CA GLY A 194 17.73 12.21 -4.83
C GLY A 194 18.19 12.00 -6.26
N SER A 195 17.53 12.69 -7.20
CA SER A 195 17.85 12.70 -8.63
C SER A 195 17.48 14.03 -9.29
N ASP A 196 18.25 14.45 -10.28
CA ASP A 196 17.96 15.63 -11.07
C ASP A 196 17.15 15.31 -12.37
N ASN A 197 17.04 14.02 -12.72
CA ASN A 197 16.51 13.60 -14.02
C ASN A 197 15.60 12.35 -14.00
N LEU A 198 15.32 11.74 -12.81
CA LEU A 198 14.58 10.49 -12.58
C LEU A 198 15.33 9.21 -13.01
N VAL A 199 16.57 9.31 -13.48
CA VAL A 199 17.37 8.18 -13.96
C VAL A 199 18.60 7.96 -13.08
N ASP A 200 19.34 9.04 -12.80
CA ASP A 200 20.56 9.01 -11.99
C ASP A 200 20.22 9.29 -10.54
N TRP A 201 20.19 8.25 -9.72
CA TRP A 201 19.79 8.31 -8.32
C TRP A 201 20.98 8.19 -7.39
N LYS A 202 20.89 8.85 -6.24
CA LYS A 202 21.89 8.80 -5.18
C LYS A 202 21.23 8.68 -3.81
N PHE A 203 21.87 7.97 -2.89
CA PHE A 203 21.52 7.99 -1.48
C PHE A 203 21.80 9.39 -0.90
N GLU A 204 20.82 9.95 -0.20
CA GLU A 204 20.93 11.26 0.44
C GLU A 204 21.05 11.14 1.97
N SER A 205 20.18 10.34 2.60
CA SER A 205 20.15 10.19 4.06
C SER A 205 19.30 8.99 4.51
N ILE A 206 19.44 8.63 5.79
CA ILE A 206 18.37 7.93 6.52
C ILE A 206 17.37 9.01 6.93
N PHE A 207 16.26 9.09 6.21
CA PHE A 207 15.25 10.14 6.34
C PHE A 207 14.52 10.07 7.68
N LEU A 208 14.14 8.86 8.11
CA LEU A 208 13.60 8.58 9.43
C LEU A 208 13.98 7.17 9.87
N LYS A 209 14.46 7.03 11.10
CA LYS A 209 14.68 5.73 11.75
C LYS A 209 13.64 5.52 12.84
N GLY A 210 13.00 4.36 12.82
CA GLY A 210 12.02 3.96 13.81
C GLY A 210 12.60 3.60 15.17
N LYS A 211 11.71 3.35 16.12
CA LYS A 211 12.02 2.87 17.46
C LYS A 211 11.61 1.37 17.56
N GLU A 212 12.13 0.66 18.57
CA GLU A 212 11.90 -0.77 18.78
C GLU A 212 10.41 -1.16 18.76
N HIS A 213 9.53 -0.35 19.38
CA HIS A 213 8.10 -0.63 19.43
C HIS A 213 7.35 -0.33 18.12
N GLN A 214 8.01 0.33 17.15
CA GLN A 214 7.42 0.76 15.89
C GLN A 214 7.62 -0.25 14.74
N GLY A 215 7.91 -1.52 15.07
CA GLY A 215 8.09 -2.59 14.11
C GLY A 215 9.52 -2.77 13.61
N PHE A 216 9.81 -3.97 13.16
CA PHE A 216 11.17 -4.35 12.76
C PHE A 216 11.49 -4.03 11.29
N MET A 217 10.47 -3.81 10.47
CA MET A 217 10.55 -3.40 9.07
C MET A 217 9.38 -2.45 8.77
N TRP A 218 9.63 -1.44 7.97
CA TRP A 218 8.59 -0.57 7.44
C TRP A 218 8.44 -0.82 5.95
N GLU A 219 7.21 -0.72 5.44
CA GLU A 219 6.86 -0.88 4.03
C GLU A 219 6.11 0.35 3.53
N CYS A 220 6.04 0.52 2.22
CA CYS A 220 5.20 1.49 1.51
C CYS A 220 5.26 2.91 2.08
N PRO A 221 6.44 3.55 2.21
CA PRO A 221 6.53 4.93 2.67
C PRO A 221 5.88 5.87 1.65
N ASP A 222 5.19 6.90 2.13
CA ASP A 222 4.61 7.95 1.30
C ASP A 222 4.82 9.31 1.98
N TYR A 223 5.75 10.12 1.45
CA TYR A 223 6.01 11.47 1.93
C TYR A 223 5.31 12.52 1.07
N PHE A 224 4.68 13.47 1.72
CA PHE A 224 4.05 14.63 1.08
C PHE A 224 3.92 15.81 2.04
N GLU A 225 3.64 16.99 1.49
CA GLU A 225 3.24 18.16 2.27
C GLU A 225 1.71 18.30 2.23
N LEU A 226 1.09 18.56 3.37
CA LEU A 226 -0.35 18.76 3.52
C LEU A 226 -0.62 19.85 4.56
N ASP A 227 -1.40 20.86 4.19
CA ASP A 227 -1.81 21.98 5.05
C ASP A 227 -0.64 22.63 5.80
N GLY A 228 0.53 22.75 5.11
CA GLY A 228 1.75 23.37 5.63
C GLY A 228 2.60 22.52 6.56
N LYS A 229 2.30 21.23 6.68
CA LYS A 229 3.07 20.25 7.45
C LYS A 229 3.69 19.20 6.51
N GLY A 230 4.87 18.72 6.87
CA GLY A 230 5.39 17.48 6.31
C GLY A 230 4.62 16.29 6.87
N CYS A 231 4.21 15.39 5.99
CA CYS A 231 3.48 14.16 6.32
C CYS A 231 4.25 12.95 5.80
N LEU A 232 4.32 11.91 6.60
CA LEU A 232 4.90 10.64 6.21
C LEU A 232 3.98 9.50 6.61
N ILE A 233 3.61 8.67 5.66
CA ILE A 233 2.94 7.40 5.88
C ILE A 233 3.98 6.29 5.83
N VAL A 234 3.84 5.28 6.67
CA VAL A 234 4.59 4.03 6.64
C VAL A 234 3.69 2.88 7.05
N SER A 235 3.99 1.68 6.57
CA SER A 235 3.27 0.44 6.94
C SER A 235 4.20 -0.49 7.71
N PRO A 236 4.30 -0.35 9.04
CA PRO A 236 5.18 -1.16 9.87
C PRO A 236 4.69 -2.60 10.01
N MET A 237 5.61 -3.54 9.89
CA MET A 237 5.41 -4.93 10.28
C MET A 237 5.67 -5.09 11.77
N ARG A 238 4.71 -5.69 12.49
CA ARG A 238 4.75 -5.95 13.94
C ARG A 238 4.93 -4.68 14.78
N TYR A 239 4.11 -3.67 14.50
CA TYR A 239 3.98 -2.50 15.39
C TYR A 239 3.41 -2.96 16.73
N LYS A 240 3.98 -2.48 17.83
CA LYS A 240 3.51 -2.86 19.16
C LYS A 240 2.24 -2.10 19.52
N ARG A 241 1.19 -2.84 19.85
CA ARG A 241 -0.09 -2.29 20.32
C ARG A 241 0.11 -1.36 21.53
N ASP A 242 -0.61 -0.26 21.54
CA ASP A 242 -0.67 0.71 22.65
C ASP A 242 -2.14 1.01 22.98
N GLY A 243 -2.65 0.42 24.09
CA GLY A 243 -4.06 0.53 24.45
C GLY A 243 -4.99 0.01 23.35
N ASP A 244 -5.85 0.90 22.85
CA ASP A 244 -6.78 0.63 21.76
C ASP A 244 -6.21 1.01 20.37
N SER A 245 -4.99 1.54 20.31
CA SER A 245 -4.31 1.92 19.08
C SER A 245 -3.35 0.83 18.59
N PHE A 246 -3.08 0.82 17.29
CA PHE A 246 -2.17 -0.14 16.63
C PHE A 246 -2.55 -1.60 16.92
N HIS A 247 -3.84 -1.88 16.78
CA HIS A 247 -4.42 -3.18 17.07
C HIS A 247 -4.01 -4.25 16.06
N ASN A 248 -3.77 -3.88 14.81
CA ASN A 248 -3.28 -4.79 13.79
C ASN A 248 -1.78 -5.03 13.96
N ILE A 249 -1.34 -6.28 13.85
CA ILE A 249 0.08 -6.66 13.91
C ILE A 249 0.87 -5.90 12.84
N ASN A 250 0.33 -5.81 11.61
CA ASN A 250 0.86 -5.01 10.53
C ASN A 250 -0.06 -3.78 10.38
N SER A 251 0.44 -2.63 10.76
CA SER A 251 -0.32 -1.39 10.87
C SER A 251 0.04 -0.42 9.76
N SER A 252 -0.81 0.56 9.51
CA SER A 252 -0.49 1.74 8.70
C SER A 252 -0.49 2.98 9.59
N VAL A 253 0.60 3.71 9.55
CA VAL A 253 0.91 4.78 10.50
C VAL A 253 1.10 6.10 9.77
N PHE A 254 0.54 7.16 10.31
CA PHE A 254 0.65 8.52 9.83
C PHE A 254 1.48 9.36 10.81
N LEU A 255 2.46 10.06 10.28
CA LEU A 255 3.30 10.97 11.04
C LEU A 255 3.17 12.37 10.46
N THR A 256 2.97 13.37 11.34
CA THR A 256 3.18 14.78 10.96
C THR A 256 4.50 15.27 11.49
N GLY A 257 5.08 16.25 10.84
CA GLY A 257 6.33 16.83 11.26
C GLY A 257 6.87 17.87 10.28
N ARG A 258 8.17 18.01 10.27
CA ARG A 258 8.90 18.86 9.33
C ARG A 258 10.13 18.15 8.79
N VAL A 259 10.59 18.55 7.61
CA VAL A 259 11.87 18.09 7.08
C VAL A 259 12.94 19.14 7.35
N ASP A 260 14.04 18.70 7.94
CA ASP A 260 15.30 19.44 7.91
C ASP A 260 16.00 19.14 6.60
N TRP A 261 15.93 20.07 5.65
CA TRP A 261 16.48 19.88 4.30
C TRP A 261 18.00 20.02 4.21
N GLU A 262 18.66 20.58 5.22
CA GLU A 262 20.13 20.60 5.31
C GLU A 262 20.63 19.20 5.66
N GLU A 263 20.05 18.58 6.70
CA GLU A 263 20.35 17.21 7.14
C GLU A 263 19.58 16.14 6.35
N LYS A 264 18.57 16.55 5.58
CA LYS A 264 17.65 15.65 4.83
C LYS A 264 16.99 14.61 5.73
N LYS A 265 16.46 15.06 6.86
CA LYS A 265 15.82 14.23 7.88
C LYS A 265 14.41 14.68 8.17
N PHE A 266 13.50 13.73 8.29
CA PHE A 266 12.16 13.98 8.79
C PHE A 266 12.18 14.00 10.32
N ILE A 267 11.66 15.07 10.90
CA ILE A 267 11.54 15.28 12.35
C ILE A 267 10.05 15.13 12.70
N PRO A 268 9.62 13.98 13.24
CA PRO A 268 8.22 13.74 13.55
C PRO A 268 7.77 14.56 14.77
N GLU A 269 6.54 15.08 14.70
CA GLU A 269 5.85 15.79 15.78
C GLU A 269 4.72 14.94 16.37
N THR A 270 3.94 14.25 15.52
CA THR A 270 2.86 13.34 15.93
C THR A 270 3.01 11.99 15.26
N VAL A 271 2.41 10.97 15.87
CA VAL A 271 2.30 9.62 15.31
C VAL A 271 0.90 9.11 15.62
N GLU A 272 0.15 8.70 14.62
CA GLU A 272 -1.18 8.14 14.78
C GLU A 272 -1.44 6.96 13.83
N GLU A 273 -2.38 6.10 14.17
CA GLU A 273 -2.86 5.02 13.30
C GLU A 273 -3.79 5.62 12.24
N ILE A 274 -3.63 5.23 10.97
CA ILE A 274 -4.43 5.81 9.88
C ILE A 274 -5.86 5.29 9.89
N ASP A 275 -6.04 4.00 10.13
CA ASP A 275 -7.34 3.35 10.05
C ASP A 275 -7.56 2.45 11.26
N HIS A 276 -8.68 2.64 11.91
CA HIS A 276 -9.08 1.86 13.08
C HIS A 276 -9.84 0.58 12.73
N GLY A 277 -10.01 0.28 11.44
CA GLY A 277 -10.52 -1.01 10.96
C GLY A 277 -9.49 -2.12 11.07
N GLN A 278 -9.87 -3.29 10.64
CA GLN A 278 -9.02 -4.48 10.77
C GLN A 278 -8.35 -4.88 9.47
N ASP A 279 -8.74 -4.26 8.36
CA ASP A 279 -8.31 -4.59 7.01
C ASP A 279 -7.90 -3.33 6.25
N PHE A 280 -6.70 -2.83 6.57
CA PHE A 280 -6.11 -1.64 5.96
C PHE A 280 -4.59 -1.73 6.01
N TYR A 281 -3.93 -1.71 4.84
CA TYR A 281 -2.47 -1.78 4.75
C TYR A 281 -1.95 -1.10 3.48
N ALA A 282 -0.67 -0.71 3.49
CA ALA A 282 0.09 -0.18 2.37
C ALA A 282 -0.60 0.98 1.62
N PRO A 283 -1.13 2.02 2.29
CA PRO A 283 -1.77 3.13 1.62
C PRO A 283 -0.81 3.90 0.73
N GLN A 284 -1.34 4.40 -0.40
CA GLN A 284 -0.63 5.30 -1.29
C GLN A 284 -1.49 6.52 -1.64
N THR A 285 -0.84 7.69 -1.79
CA THR A 285 -1.53 8.95 -2.05
C THR A 285 -1.15 9.58 -3.39
N LEU A 286 -2.06 10.38 -3.92
CA LEU A 286 -1.83 11.30 -5.04
C LEU A 286 -2.33 12.72 -4.71
N VAL A 287 -1.88 13.71 -5.48
CA VAL A 287 -2.56 15.00 -5.61
C VAL A 287 -3.27 15.04 -6.96
N ASP A 288 -4.54 15.41 -6.96
CA ASP A 288 -5.31 15.56 -8.20
C ASP A 288 -5.24 16.98 -8.77
N ASP A 289 -5.86 17.18 -9.96
CA ASP A 289 -5.90 18.47 -10.65
C ASP A 289 -6.65 19.56 -9.87
N LYS A 290 -7.38 19.19 -8.80
CA LYS A 290 -8.07 20.12 -7.90
C LYS A 290 -7.26 20.43 -6.65
N GLY A 291 -6.05 19.93 -6.56
CA GLY A 291 -5.16 20.06 -5.40
C GLY A 291 -5.55 19.23 -4.18
N ARG A 292 -6.46 18.25 -4.34
CA ARG A 292 -6.85 17.36 -3.25
C ARG A 292 -5.81 16.25 -3.07
N ARG A 293 -5.41 16.00 -1.83
CA ARG A 293 -4.63 14.80 -1.49
C ARG A 293 -5.59 13.64 -1.29
N ILE A 294 -5.44 12.59 -2.07
CA ILE A 294 -6.33 11.43 -2.09
C ILE A 294 -5.53 10.18 -1.78
N MET A 295 -6.05 9.35 -0.89
CA MET A 295 -5.43 8.10 -0.43
C MET A 295 -6.30 6.91 -0.81
N ILE A 296 -5.66 5.80 -1.19
CA ILE A 296 -6.23 4.47 -1.35
C ILE A 296 -5.31 3.45 -0.70
N ALA A 297 -5.84 2.34 -0.19
CA ALA A 297 -5.07 1.30 0.48
C ALA A 297 -5.55 -0.10 0.09
N TRP A 298 -4.74 -1.11 0.35
CA TRP A 298 -5.18 -2.49 0.31
C TRP A 298 -6.14 -2.76 1.47
N MET A 299 -7.38 -3.21 1.16
CA MET A 299 -8.43 -3.51 2.14
C MET A 299 -8.23 -4.90 2.72
N GLN A 300 -7.05 -5.15 3.24
CA GLN A 300 -6.61 -6.36 3.92
C GLN A 300 -5.29 -6.10 4.64
N THR A 301 -4.72 -7.11 5.29
CA THR A 301 -3.36 -7.11 5.82
C THR A 301 -2.76 -8.50 5.72
N TRP A 302 -1.43 -8.61 5.84
CA TRP A 302 -0.73 -9.90 5.84
C TRP A 302 -1.15 -10.83 6.98
N GLY A 303 -0.93 -12.12 6.79
CA GLY A 303 -1.13 -13.13 7.82
C GLY A 303 -2.58 -13.56 8.01
N ARG A 304 -3.49 -13.28 7.07
CA ARG A 304 -4.89 -13.66 7.16
C ARG A 304 -5.30 -14.72 6.17
N THR A 305 -6.27 -15.52 6.55
CA THR A 305 -6.94 -16.45 5.64
C THR A 305 -7.76 -15.68 4.60
N ILE A 306 -7.52 -15.96 3.35
CA ILE A 306 -8.24 -15.37 2.22
C ILE A 306 -9.34 -16.32 1.79
N HIS A 307 -10.56 -16.06 2.22
CA HIS A 307 -11.69 -16.97 1.98
C HIS A 307 -12.03 -17.15 0.51
N SER A 308 -11.92 -16.12 -0.32
CA SER A 308 -12.13 -16.25 -1.77
C SER A 308 -11.11 -17.19 -2.42
N HIS A 309 -9.86 -17.20 -1.94
CA HIS A 309 -8.84 -18.18 -2.36
C HIS A 309 -9.20 -19.59 -1.89
N VAL A 310 -9.49 -19.76 -0.59
CA VAL A 310 -9.83 -21.07 0.01
C VAL A 310 -11.02 -21.71 -0.71
N GLN A 311 -12.00 -20.92 -1.09
CA GLN A 311 -13.19 -21.36 -1.85
C GLN A 311 -13.00 -21.41 -3.37
N GLN A 312 -11.76 -21.19 -3.83
CA GLN A 312 -11.39 -21.25 -5.24
C GLN A 312 -12.15 -20.29 -6.16
N HIS A 313 -12.52 -19.11 -5.64
CA HIS A 313 -13.21 -18.08 -6.41
C HIS A 313 -12.33 -17.41 -7.47
N LYS A 314 -11.02 -17.73 -7.51
CA LYS A 314 -10.01 -17.22 -8.47
C LYS A 314 -9.76 -15.73 -8.41
N TRP A 315 -10.05 -15.09 -7.29
CA TRP A 315 -9.68 -13.71 -6.99
C TRP A 315 -9.37 -13.53 -5.50
N ALA A 316 -8.53 -12.58 -5.16
CA ALA A 316 -8.20 -12.21 -3.78
C ALA A 316 -7.72 -10.76 -3.71
N GLY A 317 -8.15 -10.07 -2.66
CA GLY A 317 -7.81 -8.69 -2.37
C GLY A 317 -8.75 -7.68 -3.03
N ALA A 318 -8.90 -6.54 -2.36
CA ALA A 318 -9.65 -5.37 -2.82
C ALA A 318 -8.97 -4.10 -2.33
N MET A 319 -9.23 -2.95 -2.97
CA MET A 319 -8.79 -1.65 -2.49
C MET A 319 -9.88 -1.01 -1.62
N THR A 320 -9.47 -0.17 -0.66
CA THR A 320 -10.40 0.68 0.08
C THR A 320 -11.07 1.68 -0.85
N LEU A 321 -12.18 2.27 -0.42
CA LEU A 321 -12.70 3.46 -1.08
C LEU A 321 -11.67 4.60 -0.94
N PRO A 322 -11.45 5.41 -1.99
CA PRO A 322 -10.55 6.55 -1.93
C PRO A 322 -11.03 7.61 -0.94
N ARG A 323 -10.09 8.23 -0.21
CA ARG A 323 -10.36 9.23 0.84
C ARG A 323 -9.58 10.50 0.57
N ILE A 324 -10.24 11.65 0.70
CA ILE A 324 -9.58 12.96 0.70
C ILE A 324 -8.97 13.19 2.07
N LEU A 325 -7.72 13.63 2.10
CA LEU A 325 -6.97 13.90 3.32
C LEU A 325 -6.89 15.41 3.60
N HIS A 326 -7.06 15.78 4.87
CA HIS A 326 -6.84 17.11 5.41
C HIS A 326 -6.19 17.00 6.79
N LEU A 327 -5.56 18.07 7.25
CA LEU A 327 -5.13 18.20 8.64
C LEU A 327 -6.04 19.17 9.40
N LYS A 328 -6.41 18.79 10.61
CA LYS A 328 -7.04 19.67 11.59
C LYS A 328 -6.32 19.50 12.92
N ASP A 329 -5.71 20.56 13.44
CA ASP A 329 -4.93 20.53 14.68
C ASP A 329 -3.84 19.41 14.70
N ALA A 330 -3.17 19.24 13.56
CA ALA A 330 -2.17 18.20 13.28
C ALA A 330 -2.71 16.74 13.31
N LYS A 331 -4.01 16.52 13.40
CA LYS A 331 -4.68 15.22 13.25
C LYS A 331 -5.12 15.00 11.81
N LEU A 332 -5.05 13.76 11.34
CA LEU A 332 -5.49 13.36 10.01
C LEU A 332 -7.01 13.26 9.94
N ILE A 333 -7.61 14.08 9.08
CA ILE A 333 -9.04 13.98 8.74
C ILE A 333 -9.17 13.30 7.37
N GLN A 334 -10.02 12.29 7.31
CA GLN A 334 -10.25 11.49 6.12
C GLN A 334 -11.72 11.59 5.71
N THR A 335 -11.97 12.05 4.48
CA THR A 335 -13.32 12.14 3.92
C THR A 335 -13.45 11.21 2.73
N PRO A 336 -14.29 10.16 2.79
CA PRO A 336 -14.53 9.28 1.63
C PRO A 336 -15.02 10.09 0.43
N ILE A 337 -14.53 9.75 -0.78
CA ILE A 337 -14.99 10.40 -2.03
C ILE A 337 -16.42 9.99 -2.35
N HIS A 338 -16.76 8.74 -2.05
CA HIS A 338 -18.11 8.22 -2.19
C HIS A 338 -18.64 7.86 -0.80
N HIS A 339 -19.77 8.41 -0.44
CA HIS A 339 -20.50 8.01 0.75
C HIS A 339 -21.46 6.89 0.36
N GLY A 340 -21.17 5.66 0.76
CA GLY A 340 -22.17 4.59 0.72
C GLY A 340 -23.42 5.02 1.48
N GLN A 341 -24.58 4.52 1.06
CA GLN A 341 -25.88 4.93 1.62
C GLN A 341 -26.17 4.41 3.05
N TYR A 342 -25.18 3.80 3.69
CA TYR A 342 -25.36 3.25 5.03
C TYR A 342 -24.94 4.26 6.10
N GLN A 343 -25.92 5.00 6.62
CA GLN A 343 -25.80 5.73 7.87
C GLN A 343 -26.41 4.89 8.98
N ILE A 344 -25.61 4.54 9.98
CA ILE A 344 -26.11 3.95 11.21
C ILE A 344 -26.29 5.08 12.20
N GLN A 345 -27.53 5.43 12.53
CA GLN A 345 -27.83 6.35 13.64
C GLN A 345 -27.85 5.53 14.93
N ILE A 346 -27.04 5.94 15.90
CA ILE A 346 -26.91 5.27 17.19
C ILE A 346 -27.48 6.19 18.26
N GLU A 347 -28.51 5.72 18.95
CA GLU A 347 -29.12 6.39 20.10
C GLU A 347 -28.94 5.50 21.36
N GLY A 348 -27.98 5.86 22.22
CA GLY A 348 -27.66 5.07 23.41
C GLY A 348 -26.90 3.78 23.10
N ASP A 349 -26.75 2.92 24.09
CA ASP A 349 -26.05 1.65 23.97
C ASP A 349 -26.74 0.75 22.94
N CYS A 350 -25.96 0.23 22.02
CA CYS A 350 -26.46 -0.69 21.01
C CYS A 350 -25.45 -1.77 20.67
N GLN A 351 -25.96 -2.88 20.17
CA GLN A 351 -25.19 -4.04 19.76
C GLN A 351 -25.85 -4.68 18.54
N TYR A 352 -25.06 -4.93 17.50
CA TYR A 352 -25.48 -5.58 16.27
C TYR A 352 -24.61 -6.79 16.00
N ARG A 353 -25.19 -7.84 15.43
CA ARG A 353 -24.48 -9.06 15.02
C ARG A 353 -24.80 -9.40 13.59
N ILE A 354 -23.76 -9.76 12.84
CA ILE A 354 -23.86 -10.28 11.47
C ILE A 354 -23.24 -11.67 11.45
N GLY A 355 -24.04 -12.69 11.16
CA GLY A 355 -23.61 -14.08 11.16
C GLY A 355 -24.68 -15.04 11.66
N ASN A 356 -24.26 -16.16 12.27
CA ASN A 356 -25.14 -17.13 12.90
C ASN A 356 -24.96 -17.13 14.43
N GLU A 357 -25.52 -18.08 15.15
CA GLU A 357 -25.48 -18.12 16.62
C GLU A 357 -24.09 -18.31 17.20
N THR A 358 -23.16 -18.94 16.48
CA THR A 358 -21.80 -19.27 16.94
C THR A 358 -20.70 -18.48 16.27
N ASP A 359 -20.93 -18.09 15.01
CA ASP A 359 -19.94 -17.41 14.18
C ASP A 359 -20.53 -16.08 13.70
N TYR A 360 -20.14 -14.98 14.33
CA TYR A 360 -20.66 -13.65 14.01
C TYR A 360 -19.58 -12.55 14.16
N LEU A 361 -19.78 -11.52 13.41
CA LEU A 361 -19.18 -10.22 13.63
C LEU A 361 -20.12 -9.42 14.55
N GLU A 362 -19.59 -8.84 15.61
CA GLU A 362 -20.35 -7.94 16.49
C GLU A 362 -19.79 -6.52 16.37
N PHE A 363 -20.66 -5.55 16.34
CA PHE A 363 -20.30 -4.14 16.46
C PHE A 363 -21.34 -3.40 17.29
N GLY A 364 -20.91 -2.36 17.97
CA GLY A 364 -21.78 -1.63 18.87
C GLY A 364 -21.20 -0.31 19.32
N TYR A 365 -21.96 0.32 20.20
CA TYR A 365 -21.61 1.57 20.86
C TYR A 365 -21.86 1.47 22.36
N ASP A 366 -20.91 1.90 23.16
CA ASP A 366 -20.98 2.09 24.59
C ASP A 366 -21.08 3.59 24.87
N SER A 367 -22.26 4.05 25.27
CA SER A 367 -22.54 5.48 25.52
C SER A 367 -21.83 6.01 26.77
N THR A 368 -21.50 5.16 27.73
CA THR A 368 -20.79 5.54 28.95
C THR A 368 -19.32 5.79 28.68
N ALA A 369 -18.71 4.90 27.89
CA ALA A 369 -17.31 5.01 27.46
C ALA A 369 -17.13 5.96 26.28
N GLN A 370 -18.20 6.33 25.57
CA GLN A 370 -18.18 7.04 24.29
C GLN A 370 -17.33 6.33 23.25
N GLN A 371 -17.45 5.01 23.18
CA GLN A 371 -16.67 4.16 22.27
C GLN A 371 -17.57 3.34 21.34
N VAL A 372 -17.21 3.29 20.06
CA VAL A 372 -17.69 2.25 19.16
C VAL A 372 -16.73 1.06 19.24
N TYR A 373 -17.24 -0.13 18.96
CA TYR A 373 -16.39 -1.31 18.91
C TYR A 373 -16.78 -2.25 17.79
N ILE A 374 -15.79 -3.04 17.37
CA ILE A 374 -15.93 -4.19 16.49
C ILE A 374 -15.30 -5.41 17.15
N ASP A 375 -16.01 -6.53 17.15
CA ASP A 375 -15.57 -7.78 17.75
C ASP A 375 -15.77 -8.92 16.76
N ARG A 376 -14.70 -9.61 16.43
CA ARG A 376 -14.71 -10.80 15.57
C ARG A 376 -14.09 -12.02 16.25
N SER A 377 -14.01 -12.02 17.57
CA SER A 377 -13.39 -13.10 18.35
C SER A 377 -14.04 -14.46 18.09
N THR A 378 -15.34 -14.51 17.82
CA THR A 378 -16.04 -15.74 17.44
C THR A 378 -15.59 -16.32 16.09
N LEU A 379 -14.99 -15.48 15.22
CA LEU A 379 -14.46 -15.86 13.91
C LEU A 379 -12.96 -16.16 13.94
N ALA A 380 -12.30 -16.10 15.11
CA ALA A 380 -10.86 -16.17 15.25
C ALA A 380 -10.22 -17.33 14.47
N GLN A 381 -10.74 -18.54 14.61
CA GLN A 381 -10.22 -19.73 13.90
C GLN A 381 -10.40 -19.68 12.37
N LYS A 382 -11.34 -18.87 11.89
CA LYS A 382 -11.63 -18.74 10.46
C LYS A 382 -10.84 -17.65 9.78
N ILE A 383 -10.37 -16.65 10.53
CA ILE A 383 -9.66 -15.49 10.01
C ILE A 383 -8.17 -15.48 10.29
N VAL A 384 -7.69 -16.36 11.18
CA VAL A 384 -6.25 -16.55 11.43
C VAL A 384 -5.61 -17.20 10.21
N GLY A 385 -4.50 -16.65 9.75
CA GLY A 385 -3.69 -17.15 8.66
C GLY A 385 -2.35 -17.70 9.15
N GLU A 386 -1.28 -17.43 8.40
CA GLU A 386 0.08 -17.88 8.72
C GLU A 386 0.68 -17.14 9.92
N GLU A 387 0.23 -15.90 10.18
CA GLU A 387 0.67 -15.11 11.33
C GLU A 387 -0.42 -15.03 12.39
N GLU A 388 -0.01 -14.98 13.66
CA GLU A 388 -0.92 -14.74 14.76
C GLU A 388 -1.55 -13.34 14.64
N GLN A 389 -2.88 -13.29 14.67
CA GLN A 389 -3.66 -12.05 14.56
C GLN A 389 -4.36 -11.75 15.89
N ASP A 390 -4.37 -10.48 16.30
CA ASP A 390 -5.20 -10.03 17.40
C ASP A 390 -6.67 -9.98 16.96
N THR A 391 -7.48 -10.88 17.48
CA THR A 391 -8.92 -10.99 17.21
C THR A 391 -9.78 -10.45 18.35
N SER A 392 -9.15 -9.85 19.37
CA SER A 392 -9.88 -9.23 20.48
C SER A 392 -10.76 -8.06 19.99
N ARG A 393 -11.73 -7.68 20.83
CA ARG A 393 -12.60 -6.55 20.58
C ARG A 393 -11.78 -5.27 20.42
N ARG A 394 -12.05 -4.54 19.35
CA ARG A 394 -11.41 -3.26 19.07
C ARG A 394 -12.33 -2.11 19.41
N TYR A 395 -11.84 -1.16 20.14
CA TYR A 395 -12.55 0.06 20.55
C TYR A 395 -11.99 1.29 19.86
N VAL A 396 -12.88 2.24 19.53
CA VAL A 396 -12.52 3.56 19.05
C VAL A 396 -13.36 4.60 19.79
N THR A 397 -12.70 5.55 20.43
CA THR A 397 -13.37 6.67 21.09
C THR A 397 -13.94 7.62 20.04
N ILE A 398 -15.21 7.99 20.19
CA ILE A 398 -15.86 9.01 19.35
C ILE A 398 -15.70 10.36 20.09
N GLU A 399 -15.03 11.31 19.44
CA GLU A 399 -15.04 12.71 19.87
C GLU A 399 -16.37 13.33 19.44
N ALA A 400 -17.14 13.89 20.40
CA ALA A 400 -18.42 14.55 20.17
C ALA A 400 -18.26 15.93 19.54
#